data_99ddb2690350c9992e2adb8aac77495c
#
_entry.id   99ddb2690350c9992e2adb8aac77495c
#
_cell.length_a   1.000
_cell.length_b   1.000
_cell.length_c   1.000
_cell.angle_alpha   90.00
_cell.angle_beta   90.00
_cell.angle_gamma   90.00
#
_symmetry.space_group_name_H-M   'P 1'
#
loop_
_entity.id
_entity.type
_entity.pdbx_description
1 polymer ?
#
loop_
_entity_poly.entity_id
_entity_poly.type
_entity_poly.pdbx_seq_one_letter_code
_entity_poly.pdbx_strand_id
1 'polypeptide(L)'
;MTRKEVIHMDTQLKRGLLDICVLAAIKTEPSYGYKIIKDVKPYLTISESTLYPILRRLEDGGSLTVQSVEHNGRLRKYYEITALGRNRLIDFAQEWKEVMAI
;
A
#
# COMPACT_ATOMS: atom_id res chain seq x y z
N MET A 1 25.82 -18.43 -7.02
CA MET A 1 24.81 -18.13 -7.73
C MET A 1 24.34 -16.79 -7.50
N THR A 2 23.99 -16.24 -8.45
CA THR A 2 23.61 -15.02 -8.19
C THR A 2 22.20 -15.05 -8.00
N ARG A 3 21.79 -14.28 -7.24
CA ARG A 3 20.46 -14.26 -6.99
C ARG A 3 19.78 -13.32 -7.77
N LYS A 4 20.20 -13.27 -8.94
CA LYS A 4 19.39 -12.54 -9.76
C LYS A 4 18.21 -13.31 -10.09
N GLU A 5 18.22 -14.53 -9.70
CA GLU A 5 17.07 -15.21 -9.86
C GLU A 5 16.13 -14.67 -8.99
N VAL A 6 15.11 -14.18 -9.53
CA VAL A 6 14.10 -13.67 -8.74
C VAL A 6 13.14 -14.72 -8.48
N ILE A 7 12.60 -14.71 -7.33
CA ILE A 7 11.48 -15.54 -7.02
C ILE A 7 10.30 -14.93 -7.70
N HIS A 8 9.74 -15.66 -8.64
CA HIS A 8 8.59 -15.18 -9.35
C HIS A 8 7.38 -15.37 -8.50
N MET A 9 6.90 -14.27 -7.96
CA MET A 9 5.75 -14.30 -7.12
C MET A 9 4.50 -14.33 -7.99
N ASP A 10 3.52 -15.12 -7.59
CA ASP A 10 2.25 -15.12 -8.26
C ASP A 10 1.71 -13.69 -8.33
N THR A 11 1.11 -13.34 -9.46
CA THR A 11 0.63 -11.99 -9.69
C THR A 11 -0.38 -11.56 -8.63
N GLN A 12 -1.28 -12.45 -8.23
CA GLN A 12 -2.26 -12.09 -7.23
C GLN A 12 -1.65 -11.92 -5.85
N LEU A 13 -0.68 -12.76 -5.49
CA LEU A 13 0.02 -12.63 -4.23
C LEU A 13 0.78 -11.31 -4.20
N LYS A 14 1.47 -10.99 -5.28
CA LYS A 14 2.21 -9.74 -5.36
C LYS A 14 1.29 -8.55 -5.23
N ARG A 15 0.13 -8.59 -5.90
CA ARG A 15 -0.84 -7.51 -5.82
C ARG A 15 -1.34 -7.35 -4.38
N GLY A 16 -1.63 -8.47 -3.71
CA GLY A 16 -2.09 -8.42 -2.33
C GLY A 16 -1.06 -7.81 -1.40
N LEU A 17 0.21 -8.17 -1.58
CA LEU A 17 1.28 -7.61 -0.77
C LEU A 17 1.47 -6.12 -1.03
N LEU A 18 1.34 -5.69 -2.30
CA LEU A 18 1.44 -4.27 -2.62
C LEU A 18 0.31 -3.48 -1.96
N ASP A 19 -0.91 -4.01 -1.97
CA ASP A 19 -2.04 -3.37 -1.31
C ASP A 19 -1.75 -3.19 0.19
N ILE A 20 -1.26 -4.25 0.82
CA ILE A 20 -0.96 -4.21 2.26
C ILE A 20 0.15 -3.20 2.56
N CYS A 21 1.19 -3.16 1.74
CA CYS A 21 2.28 -2.20 1.94
C CYS A 21 1.79 -0.76 1.83
N VAL A 22 0.92 -0.48 0.86
CA VAL A 22 0.40 0.87 0.68
C VAL A 22 -0.51 1.24 1.86
N LEU A 23 -1.38 0.33 2.29
CA LEU A 23 -2.24 0.60 3.45
C LEU A 23 -1.40 0.81 4.71
N ALA A 24 -0.34 0.04 4.88
CA ALA A 24 0.53 0.21 6.04
C ALA A 24 1.21 1.58 6.03
N ALA A 25 1.55 2.09 4.85
CA ALA A 25 2.20 3.39 4.73
C ALA A 25 1.30 4.55 5.17
N ILE A 26 -0.02 4.34 5.18
CA ILE A 26 -0.96 5.40 5.55
C ILE A 26 -1.71 5.08 6.86
N LYS A 27 -1.23 4.08 7.61
CA LYS A 27 -1.99 3.60 8.77
C LYS A 27 -2.01 4.57 9.95
N THR A 28 -0.99 5.43 10.07
CA THR A 28 -0.93 6.35 11.19
C THR A 28 -1.48 7.72 10.88
N GLU A 29 -1.38 8.15 9.63
CA GLU A 29 -1.86 9.47 9.24
C GLU A 29 -2.05 9.50 7.74
N PRO A 30 -2.88 10.41 7.25
CA PRO A 30 -3.06 10.57 5.80
C PRO A 30 -1.72 10.87 5.14
N SER A 31 -1.55 10.42 3.90
CA SER A 31 -0.30 10.59 3.19
C SER A 31 -0.59 10.88 1.71
N TYR A 32 0.43 11.18 0.95
CA TYR A 32 0.30 11.49 -0.47
C TYR A 32 1.28 10.62 -1.26
N GLY A 33 1.07 10.56 -2.57
CA GLY A 33 1.77 9.59 -3.42
C GLY A 33 3.27 9.55 -3.25
N TYR A 34 3.92 10.72 -3.33
CA TYR A 34 5.38 10.78 -3.23
C TYR A 34 5.87 10.25 -1.88
N LYS A 35 5.18 10.62 -0.80
CA LYS A 35 5.57 10.18 0.52
C LYS A 35 5.35 8.68 0.69
N ILE A 36 4.25 8.16 0.13
CA ILE A 36 3.99 6.72 0.18
C ILE A 36 5.13 5.95 -0.50
N ILE A 37 5.53 6.39 -1.70
CA ILE A 37 6.61 5.74 -2.43
C ILE A 37 7.89 5.76 -1.60
N LYS A 38 8.18 6.90 -0.98
CA LYS A 38 9.38 7.06 -0.17
C LYS A 38 9.34 6.16 1.05
N ASP A 39 8.19 6.08 1.70
CA ASP A 39 8.06 5.32 2.94
C ASP A 39 8.14 3.81 2.70
N VAL A 40 7.66 3.33 1.55
CA VAL A 40 7.74 1.90 1.27
C VAL A 40 9.07 1.49 0.64
N LYS A 41 9.87 2.47 0.20
CA LYS A 41 11.10 2.20 -0.53
C LYS A 41 12.07 1.25 0.16
N PRO A 42 12.26 1.31 1.49
CA PRO A 42 13.17 0.36 2.15
C PRO A 42 12.75 -1.09 2.00
N TYR A 43 11.49 -1.34 1.68
CA TYR A 43 10.95 -2.68 1.57
C TYR A 43 10.64 -3.04 0.12
N LEU A 44 10.24 -2.05 -0.66
CA LEU A 44 9.73 -2.32 -2.00
C LEU A 44 9.82 -1.06 -2.83
N THR A 45 10.50 -1.14 -3.97
CA THR A 45 10.60 0.01 -4.86
C THR A 45 9.45 -0.03 -5.86
N ILE A 46 8.61 0.99 -5.85
CA ILE A 46 7.51 1.10 -6.80
C ILE A 46 7.54 2.49 -7.43
N SER A 47 7.04 2.56 -8.65
CA SER A 47 6.93 3.82 -9.37
C SER A 47 5.54 4.41 -9.17
N GLU A 48 5.36 5.65 -9.60
CA GLU A 48 4.04 6.28 -9.57
C GLU A 48 3.07 5.50 -10.44
N SER A 49 3.53 5.00 -11.59
CA SER A 49 2.64 4.27 -12.47
C SER A 49 2.16 2.96 -11.86
N THR A 50 2.90 2.41 -10.89
CA THR A 50 2.48 1.23 -10.16
C THR A 50 1.58 1.63 -8.99
N LEU A 51 1.89 2.73 -8.32
CA LEU A 51 1.19 3.15 -7.12
C LEU A 51 -0.25 3.59 -7.38
N TYR A 52 -0.47 4.45 -8.39
CA TYR A 52 -1.78 5.05 -8.54
C TYR A 52 -2.91 4.05 -8.87
N PRO A 53 -2.66 3.01 -9.67
CA PRO A 53 -3.69 1.98 -9.83
C PRO A 53 -4.03 1.25 -8.53
N ILE A 54 -3.01 1.06 -7.65
CA ILE A 54 -3.24 0.44 -6.35
C ILE A 54 -4.13 1.33 -5.49
N LEU A 55 -3.80 2.63 -5.44
CA LEU A 55 -4.59 3.58 -4.66
C LEU A 55 -6.04 3.63 -5.14
N ARG A 56 -6.24 3.61 -6.47
CA ARG A 56 -7.59 3.63 -7.02
C ARG A 56 -8.36 2.37 -6.64
N ARG A 57 -7.70 1.22 -6.71
CA ARG A 57 -8.35 -0.05 -6.35
C ARG A 57 -8.72 -0.07 -4.87
N LEU A 58 -7.84 0.45 -4.01
CA LEU A 58 -8.11 0.50 -2.59
C LEU A 58 -9.24 1.47 -2.28
N GLU A 59 -9.31 2.58 -3.00
CA GLU A 59 -10.39 3.53 -2.83
C GLU A 59 -11.72 2.92 -3.27
N ASP A 60 -11.73 2.27 -4.43
CA ASP A 60 -12.93 1.65 -4.97
C ASP A 60 -13.45 0.57 -4.04
N GLY A 61 -12.55 -0.13 -3.36
CA GLY A 61 -12.92 -1.17 -2.40
C GLY A 61 -13.24 -0.67 -1.02
N GLY A 62 -13.16 0.64 -0.78
CA GLY A 62 -13.50 1.20 0.51
C GLY A 62 -12.40 1.11 1.56
N SER A 63 -11.18 0.74 1.17
CA SER A 63 -10.07 0.61 2.12
C SER A 63 -9.43 1.95 2.46
N LEU A 64 -9.61 2.94 1.61
CA LEU A 64 -9.11 4.29 1.87
C LEU A 64 -10.04 5.32 1.24
N THR A 65 -9.90 6.57 1.69
CA THR A 65 -10.58 7.71 1.08
C THR A 65 -9.54 8.68 0.58
N VAL A 66 -9.96 9.53 -0.37
CA VAL A 66 -9.07 10.51 -0.98
C VAL A 66 -9.64 11.90 -0.75
N GLN A 67 -8.77 12.83 -0.39
CA GLN A 67 -9.16 14.20 -0.18
C GLN A 67 -8.12 15.11 -0.82
N SER A 68 -8.57 16.11 -1.56
CA SER A 68 -7.65 17.07 -2.16
C SER A 68 -7.47 18.24 -1.21
N VAL A 69 -6.22 18.59 -0.94
CA VAL A 69 -5.89 19.67 -0.03
C VAL A 69 -4.94 20.62 -0.76
N GLU A 70 -5.18 21.93 -0.59
CA GLU A 70 -4.29 22.89 -1.21
C GLU A 70 -2.95 22.93 -0.48
N HIS A 71 -1.86 22.92 -1.26
CA HIS A 71 -0.53 22.96 -0.70
C HIS A 71 0.32 23.80 -1.63
N ASN A 72 0.78 24.94 -1.17
CA ASN A 72 1.61 25.85 -1.96
C ASN A 72 0.95 26.21 -3.29
N GLY A 73 -0.36 26.49 -3.25
CA GLY A 73 -1.09 26.92 -4.43
C GLY A 73 -1.50 25.80 -5.37
N ARG A 74 -1.24 24.55 -5.01
CA ARG A 74 -1.61 23.39 -5.81
C ARG A 74 -2.47 22.45 -4.99
N LEU A 75 -3.33 21.71 -5.67
CA LEU A 75 -4.09 20.66 -5.01
C LEU A 75 -3.23 19.42 -4.90
N ARG A 76 -3.19 18.85 -3.70
CA ARG A 76 -2.48 17.60 -3.44
C ARG A 76 -3.48 16.61 -2.90
N LYS A 77 -3.48 15.39 -3.46
CA LYS A 77 -4.37 14.36 -2.98
C LYS A 77 -3.76 13.66 -1.79
N TYR A 78 -4.53 13.57 -0.71
CA TYR A 78 -4.15 12.84 0.47
C TYR A 78 -5.04 11.62 0.60
N TYR A 79 -4.43 10.52 1.02
CA TYR A 79 -5.09 9.22 1.13
C TYR A 79 -5.14 8.85 2.59
N GLU A 80 -6.33 8.51 3.07
CA GLU A 80 -6.54 8.19 4.47
C GLU A 80 -7.16 6.81 4.59
N ILE A 81 -6.62 5.98 5.50
CA ILE A 81 -7.11 4.63 5.68
C ILE A 81 -8.47 4.66 6.37
N THR A 82 -9.35 3.74 5.97
CA THR A 82 -10.66 3.59 6.60
C THR A 82 -10.62 2.46 7.63
N ALA A 83 -11.73 2.30 8.37
CA ALA A 83 -11.85 1.17 9.27
C ALA A 83 -11.71 -0.15 8.52
N LEU A 84 -12.29 -0.23 7.32
CA LEU A 84 -12.14 -1.44 6.50
C LEU A 84 -10.68 -1.68 6.14
N GLY A 85 -9.96 -0.61 5.77
CA GLY A 85 -8.54 -0.73 5.46
C GLY A 85 -7.73 -1.21 6.66
N ARG A 86 -8.05 -0.70 7.86
CA ARG A 86 -7.37 -1.14 9.07
C ARG A 86 -7.64 -2.59 9.35
N ASN A 87 -8.88 -3.04 9.14
CA ASN A 87 -9.23 -4.44 9.35
C ASN A 87 -8.45 -5.33 8.38
N ARG A 88 -8.23 -4.88 7.15
CA ARG A 88 -7.42 -5.64 6.20
C ARG A 88 -6.00 -5.85 6.70
N LEU A 89 -5.42 -4.80 7.32
CA LEU A 89 -4.07 -4.93 7.88
C LEU A 89 -4.05 -5.91 9.05
N ILE A 90 -5.05 -5.84 9.91
CA ILE A 90 -5.14 -6.72 11.07
C ILE A 90 -5.30 -8.18 10.61
N ASP A 91 -6.19 -8.40 9.65
CA ASP A 91 -6.46 -9.73 9.14
C ASP A 91 -5.22 -10.32 8.47
N PHE A 92 -4.52 -9.50 7.68
CA PHE A 92 -3.30 -9.95 7.03
C PHE A 92 -2.24 -10.34 8.04
N ALA A 93 -2.05 -9.53 9.08
CA ALA A 93 -1.06 -9.82 10.11
C ALA A 93 -1.38 -11.13 10.82
N GLN A 94 -2.66 -11.37 11.09
CA GLN A 94 -3.08 -12.59 11.76
C GLN A 94 -2.88 -13.81 10.85
N GLU A 95 -3.24 -13.69 9.59
CA GLU A 95 -3.07 -14.78 8.62
C GLU A 95 -1.60 -15.11 8.41
N TRP A 96 -0.78 -14.07 8.33
CA TRP A 96 0.65 -14.27 8.16
C TRP A 96 1.26 -14.99 9.34
N LYS A 97 0.81 -14.61 10.55
CA LYS A 97 1.27 -15.24 11.77
C LYS A 97 0.90 -16.71 11.81
N GLU A 98 -0.31 -17.05 11.35
CA GLU A 98 -0.75 -18.43 11.29
C GLU A 98 0.08 -19.24 10.30
N VAL A 99 0.39 -18.66 9.15
CA VAL A 99 1.22 -19.32 8.16
C VAL A 99 2.63 -19.57 8.73
N MET A 100 3.20 -18.57 9.39
CA MET A 100 4.53 -18.70 9.95
C MET A 100 4.58 -19.71 11.11
N ALA A 101 3.44 -20.03 11.70
CA ALA A 101 3.40 -21.00 12.79
C ALA A 101 3.41 -22.46 12.30
N ILE A 102 3.26 -22.67 10.98
CA ILE A 102 3.33 -24.00 10.43
C ILE A 102 4.76 -24.51 10.50
#